data_9ad653847861dd836e4f70763132288b
#
_entry.id   9ad653847861dd836e4f70763132288b
#
_cell.length_a   1.000
_cell.length_b   1.000
_cell.length_c   1.000
_cell.angle_alpha   90.00
_cell.angle_beta   90.00
_cell.angle_gamma   90.00
#
_symmetry.space_group_name_H-M   'P 1'
#
loop_
_entity.id
_entity.type
_entity.pdbx_description
1 polymer ?
#
loop_
_entity_poly.entity_id
_entity_poly.type
_entity_poly.pdbx_seq_one_letter_code
_entity_poly.pdbx_strand_id
1 'polypeptide(L)'
;MKRPFEEMFSKTANRIQASIIRELLKLTQKPEIISFAGGLPNPDAFPVEQIQEICPDVINNSNALQYGTTEGVVELREALQKRMATKNVKCELENIQITSGSQQSLDILGRILLDPNDIVLTTCPTYLGAVQAFGFQEPRYELVEMDEHSVVVEDLEARLEDIQKRGEIERLKFFYLTPTFHNPAGVTIPEKRRREIIELCNTYDVLVIEDDPYSELRYRGKDEPLLKSLDTEDRVVYVSTFSKILVPGFRTAWMVGPVELIKKVVMAKQAVDLCTTPFTQYIAAEYLSRGYVNQHIKKIKEVYGRKMQIMLKSMQEYFPDGAQYAEPDGGMFVWVRLPEDINTIDLFPKAIEQNVAYVVGTAFYPNGGGLNTMRLNFTHPSDENVEEGIKRLGNVLQEELAKNA
;
A
#
# COMPACT_ATOMS: atom_id res chain seq x y z
N MET A 1 40.82 -21.09 9.53
CA MET A 1 39.38 -21.15 9.90
C MET A 1 38.58 -20.44 8.82
N LYS A 2 37.40 -20.95 8.43
CA LYS A 2 36.52 -20.24 7.51
C LYS A 2 35.90 -19.05 8.27
N ARG A 3 35.83 -17.90 7.64
CA ARG A 3 35.18 -16.69 8.17
C ARG A 3 33.69 -16.95 8.31
N PRO A 4 33.04 -16.59 9.46
CA PRO A 4 31.58 -16.66 9.60
C PRO A 4 30.88 -15.80 8.55
N PHE A 5 29.67 -16.19 8.11
CA PHE A 5 28.92 -15.44 7.11
C PHE A 5 28.53 -14.03 7.60
N GLU A 6 28.31 -13.88 8.91
CA GLU A 6 27.97 -12.60 9.56
C GLU A 6 29.05 -11.53 9.32
N GLU A 7 30.33 -11.93 9.25
CA GLU A 7 31.45 -11.03 8.95
C GLU A 7 31.57 -10.68 7.44
N MET A 8 30.83 -11.41 6.58
CA MET A 8 30.84 -11.21 5.13
C MET A 8 29.70 -10.29 4.66
N PHE A 9 28.69 -10.06 5.49
CA PHE A 9 27.56 -9.23 5.12
C PHE A 9 27.95 -7.76 5.01
N SER A 10 27.31 -7.07 4.08
CA SER A 10 27.42 -5.61 3.96
C SER A 10 26.80 -4.92 5.19
N LYS A 11 27.17 -3.65 5.43
CA LYS A 11 26.54 -2.83 6.47
C LYS A 11 25.02 -2.79 6.30
N THR A 12 24.55 -2.68 5.07
CA THR A 12 23.11 -2.71 4.75
C THR A 12 22.47 -4.04 5.15
N ALA A 13 23.08 -5.18 4.79
CA ALA A 13 22.55 -6.50 5.15
C ALA A 13 22.47 -6.71 6.67
N ASN A 14 23.47 -6.23 7.42
CA ASN A 14 23.48 -6.33 8.89
C ASN A 14 22.42 -5.44 9.59
N ARG A 15 21.89 -4.43 8.91
CA ARG A 15 20.80 -3.58 9.45
C ARG A 15 19.41 -4.13 9.16
N ILE A 16 19.27 -4.98 8.14
CA ILE A 16 17.99 -5.57 7.81
C ILE A 16 17.57 -6.50 8.95
N GLN A 17 16.54 -6.09 9.66
CA GLN A 17 15.91 -6.92 10.69
C GLN A 17 14.77 -7.73 10.09
N ALA A 18 14.59 -8.94 10.60
CA ALA A 18 13.39 -9.71 10.30
C ALA A 18 12.16 -8.90 10.73
N SER A 19 11.21 -8.73 9.83
CA SER A 19 9.95 -8.05 10.15
C SER A 19 9.24 -8.85 11.26
N ILE A 20 9.05 -8.24 12.43
CA ILE A 20 8.23 -8.82 13.52
C ILE A 20 6.88 -9.29 12.97
N ILE A 21 6.31 -8.53 12.03
CA ILE A 21 5.05 -8.89 11.36
C ILE A 21 5.18 -10.20 10.58
N ARG A 22 6.29 -10.45 9.88
CA ARG A 22 6.47 -11.73 9.17
C ARG A 22 6.54 -12.92 10.12
N GLU A 23 7.17 -12.75 11.27
CA GLU A 23 7.18 -13.79 12.30
C GLU A 23 5.77 -14.03 12.86
N LEU A 24 5.03 -12.96 13.14
CA LEU A 24 3.64 -13.03 13.57
C LEU A 24 2.74 -13.64 12.46
N LEU A 25 2.95 -13.27 11.19
CA LEU A 25 2.21 -13.83 10.05
C LEU A 25 2.49 -15.33 9.82
N LYS A 26 3.63 -15.87 10.22
CA LYS A 26 3.85 -17.34 10.19
C LYS A 26 2.86 -18.07 11.11
N LEU A 27 2.52 -17.47 12.25
CA LEU A 27 1.54 -18.05 13.17
C LEU A 27 0.13 -18.08 12.56
N THR A 28 -0.19 -17.16 11.67
CA THR A 28 -1.54 -17.07 11.04
C THR A 28 -1.77 -18.06 9.90
N GLN A 29 -0.78 -18.91 9.56
CA GLN A 29 -0.93 -19.94 8.53
C GLN A 29 -1.70 -21.17 8.99
N LYS A 30 -1.99 -21.28 10.29
CA LYS A 30 -2.77 -22.38 10.84
C LYS A 30 -4.25 -22.21 10.44
N PRO A 31 -4.91 -23.27 9.92
CA PRO A 31 -6.28 -23.18 9.42
C PRO A 31 -7.32 -22.72 10.44
N GLU A 32 -7.07 -22.98 11.73
CA GLU A 32 -7.94 -22.60 12.84
C GLU A 32 -7.91 -21.11 13.17
N ILE A 33 -6.89 -20.37 12.70
CA ILE A 33 -6.73 -18.95 13.01
C ILE A 33 -7.47 -18.09 11.98
N ILE A 34 -8.45 -17.32 12.46
CA ILE A 34 -9.10 -16.27 11.67
C ILE A 34 -8.13 -15.08 11.57
N SER A 35 -7.59 -14.84 10.38
CA SER A 35 -6.56 -13.82 10.19
C SER A 35 -7.09 -12.55 9.56
N PHE A 36 -7.10 -11.46 10.33
CA PHE A 36 -7.25 -10.08 9.85
C PHE A 36 -5.90 -9.41 9.54
N ALA A 37 -4.78 -10.14 9.67
CA ALA A 37 -3.44 -9.56 9.58
C ALA A 37 -2.98 -9.30 8.15
N GLY A 38 -3.26 -10.20 7.20
CA GLY A 38 -2.82 -10.07 5.82
C GLY A 38 -3.48 -8.92 5.07
N GLY A 39 -2.75 -8.22 4.21
CA GLY A 39 -3.32 -7.30 3.22
C GLY A 39 -3.78 -8.05 1.96
N LEU A 40 -4.47 -9.19 2.14
CA LEU A 40 -4.81 -10.12 1.06
C LEU A 40 -6.23 -9.86 0.52
N PRO A 41 -6.40 -9.81 -0.83
CA PRO A 41 -7.73 -9.88 -1.44
C PRO A 41 -8.39 -11.23 -1.18
N ASN A 42 -9.72 -11.29 -1.35
CA ASN A 42 -10.46 -12.55 -1.29
C ASN A 42 -10.15 -13.44 -2.49
N PRO A 43 -9.62 -14.66 -2.29
CA PRO A 43 -9.34 -15.58 -3.41
C PRO A 43 -10.60 -16.04 -4.16
N ASP A 44 -11.76 -16.13 -3.50
CA ASP A 44 -13.04 -16.52 -4.13
C ASP A 44 -13.56 -15.44 -5.11
N ALA A 45 -13.04 -14.22 -4.99
CA ALA A 45 -13.40 -13.14 -5.89
C ALA A 45 -12.49 -13.06 -7.14
N PHE A 46 -11.42 -13.85 -7.25
CA PHE A 46 -10.51 -13.78 -8.39
C PHE A 46 -11.22 -14.09 -9.72
N PRO A 47 -10.87 -13.40 -10.82
CA PRO A 47 -11.52 -13.57 -12.12
C PRO A 47 -10.94 -14.78 -12.88
N VAL A 48 -11.06 -15.97 -12.29
CA VAL A 48 -10.46 -17.22 -12.81
C VAL A 48 -10.97 -17.55 -14.20
N GLU A 49 -12.28 -17.41 -14.43
CA GLU A 49 -12.91 -17.71 -15.74
C GLU A 49 -12.34 -16.81 -16.85
N GLN A 50 -12.22 -15.52 -16.60
CA GLN A 50 -11.66 -14.56 -17.56
C GLN A 50 -10.18 -14.83 -17.83
N ILE A 51 -9.43 -15.21 -16.80
CA ILE A 51 -8.02 -15.59 -16.96
C ILE A 51 -7.90 -16.87 -17.79
N GLN A 52 -8.76 -17.88 -17.55
CA GLN A 52 -8.81 -19.12 -18.35
C GLN A 52 -9.15 -18.86 -19.82
N GLU A 53 -10.04 -17.90 -20.10
CA GLU A 53 -10.38 -17.50 -21.47
C GLU A 53 -9.19 -16.81 -22.18
N ILE A 54 -8.44 -15.96 -21.47
CA ILE A 54 -7.31 -15.22 -22.04
C ILE A 54 -6.05 -16.10 -22.23
N CYS A 55 -5.79 -17.02 -21.31
CA CYS A 55 -4.56 -17.81 -21.30
C CYS A 55 -4.22 -18.52 -22.62
N PRO A 56 -5.15 -19.17 -23.34
CA PRO A 56 -4.85 -19.81 -24.62
C PRO A 56 -4.30 -18.83 -25.68
N ASP A 57 -4.86 -17.63 -25.75
CA ASP A 57 -4.40 -16.61 -26.70
C ASP A 57 -3.00 -16.14 -26.36
N VAL A 58 -2.74 -15.89 -25.06
CA VAL A 58 -1.45 -15.43 -24.57
C VAL A 58 -0.37 -16.50 -24.72
N ILE A 59 -0.66 -17.78 -24.44
CA ILE A 59 0.34 -18.86 -24.54
C ILE A 59 0.72 -19.15 -25.99
N ASN A 60 -0.16 -18.87 -26.95
CA ASN A 60 0.11 -18.97 -28.38
C ASN A 60 0.90 -17.77 -28.93
N ASN A 61 1.06 -16.71 -28.15
CA ASN A 61 1.91 -15.57 -28.48
C ASN A 61 3.36 -15.82 -28.00
N SER A 62 4.27 -16.12 -28.93
CA SER A 62 5.67 -16.41 -28.57
C SER A 62 6.36 -15.26 -27.81
N ASN A 63 5.94 -13.99 -28.02
CA ASN A 63 6.47 -12.84 -27.28
C ASN A 63 6.12 -12.89 -25.79
N ALA A 64 5.01 -13.51 -25.42
CA ALA A 64 4.64 -13.69 -24.02
C ALA A 64 5.56 -14.69 -23.27
N LEU A 65 6.25 -15.56 -24.01
CA LEU A 65 7.18 -16.57 -23.49
C LEU A 65 8.66 -16.17 -23.64
N GLN A 66 8.94 -15.04 -24.28
CA GLN A 66 10.29 -14.50 -24.49
C GLN A 66 10.57 -13.36 -23.49
N TYR A 67 11.82 -12.94 -23.38
CA TYR A 67 12.18 -11.70 -22.69
C TYR A 67 11.47 -10.49 -23.34
N GLY A 68 10.91 -9.62 -22.50
CA GLY A 68 10.33 -8.35 -22.93
C GLY A 68 11.29 -7.17 -22.76
N THR A 69 10.82 -5.98 -23.12
CA THR A 69 11.52 -4.72 -22.82
C THR A 69 11.44 -4.42 -21.32
N THR A 70 12.44 -3.71 -20.81
CA THR A 70 12.48 -3.33 -19.38
C THR A 70 11.32 -2.43 -19.00
N GLU A 71 10.89 -1.56 -19.92
CA GLU A 71 9.74 -0.65 -19.75
C GLU A 71 8.41 -1.40 -19.57
N GLY A 72 8.34 -2.61 -20.11
CA GLY A 72 7.14 -3.44 -20.19
C GLY A 72 6.57 -3.53 -21.62
N VAL A 73 5.70 -4.52 -21.84
CA VAL A 73 5.10 -4.76 -23.16
C VAL A 73 4.23 -3.58 -23.59
N VAL A 74 4.31 -3.25 -24.89
CA VAL A 74 3.66 -2.07 -25.43
C VAL A 74 2.15 -2.13 -25.28
N GLU A 75 1.56 -3.30 -25.50
CA GLU A 75 0.11 -3.54 -25.41
C GLU A 75 -0.44 -3.21 -24.00
N LEU A 76 0.31 -3.55 -22.95
CA LEU A 76 -0.09 -3.19 -21.58
C LEU A 76 0.07 -1.69 -21.33
N ARG A 77 1.16 -1.09 -21.79
CA ARG A 77 1.40 0.36 -21.62
C ARG A 77 0.34 1.19 -22.34
N GLU A 78 -0.06 0.81 -23.56
CA GLU A 78 -1.17 1.45 -24.29
C GLU A 78 -2.52 1.29 -23.59
N ALA A 79 -2.80 0.11 -23.04
CA ALA A 79 -4.03 -0.12 -22.27
C ALA A 79 -4.05 0.73 -20.99
N LEU A 80 -2.91 0.85 -20.31
CA LEU A 80 -2.76 1.71 -19.15
C LEU A 80 -2.84 3.20 -19.49
N GLN A 81 -2.26 3.66 -20.60
CA GLN A 81 -2.39 5.04 -21.06
C GLN A 81 -3.88 5.42 -21.23
N LYS A 82 -4.66 4.55 -21.89
CA LYS A 82 -6.11 4.74 -22.05
C LYS A 82 -6.82 4.76 -20.69
N ARG A 83 -6.44 3.86 -19.77
CA ARG A 83 -7.01 3.82 -18.43
C ARG A 83 -6.68 5.08 -17.61
N MET A 84 -5.45 5.55 -17.65
CA MET A 84 -5.03 6.78 -16.96
C MET A 84 -5.77 8.01 -17.51
N ALA A 85 -6.03 8.06 -18.82
CA ALA A 85 -6.84 9.12 -19.42
C ALA A 85 -8.27 9.18 -18.85
N THR A 86 -8.89 8.03 -18.48
CA THR A 86 -10.21 8.02 -17.83
C THR A 86 -10.18 8.62 -16.41
N LYS A 87 -9.00 8.75 -15.81
CA LYS A 87 -8.75 9.36 -14.52
C LYS A 87 -8.16 10.77 -14.61
N ASN A 88 -8.28 11.40 -15.79
CA ASN A 88 -7.74 12.73 -16.11
C ASN A 88 -6.21 12.84 -15.98
N VAL A 89 -5.48 11.73 -16.07
CA VAL A 89 -4.02 11.72 -16.13
C VAL A 89 -3.59 11.60 -17.60
N LYS A 90 -2.96 12.66 -18.12
CA LYS A 90 -2.37 12.67 -19.46
C LYS A 90 -0.95 12.14 -19.37
N CYS A 91 -0.63 11.11 -20.12
CA CYS A 91 0.72 10.54 -20.21
C CYS A 91 0.95 9.89 -21.57
N GLU A 92 2.19 9.91 -22.01
CA GLU A 92 2.67 9.16 -23.15
C GLU A 92 3.28 7.83 -22.72
N LEU A 93 3.60 6.95 -23.66
CA LEU A 93 4.17 5.64 -23.32
C LEU A 93 5.50 5.78 -22.55
N GLU A 94 6.29 6.80 -22.85
CA GLU A 94 7.57 7.07 -22.16
C GLU A 94 7.41 7.48 -20.69
N ASN A 95 6.21 7.89 -20.29
CA ASN A 95 5.89 8.17 -18.89
C ASN A 95 5.55 6.91 -18.09
N ILE A 96 5.34 5.74 -18.75
CA ILE A 96 4.79 4.54 -18.12
C ILE A 96 5.87 3.47 -17.99
N GLN A 97 6.10 2.98 -16.78
CA GLN A 97 6.97 1.85 -16.47
C GLN A 97 6.17 0.72 -15.82
N ILE A 98 6.31 -0.51 -16.33
CA ILE A 98 5.76 -1.71 -15.71
C ILE A 98 6.77 -2.29 -14.72
N THR A 99 6.29 -2.71 -13.54
CA THR A 99 7.12 -3.26 -12.47
C THR A 99 6.56 -4.57 -11.92
N SER A 100 7.42 -5.34 -11.26
CA SER A 100 7.06 -6.63 -10.63
C SER A 100 6.34 -6.42 -9.28
N GLY A 101 5.20 -5.71 -9.33
CA GLY A 101 4.42 -5.22 -8.21
C GLY A 101 4.90 -3.83 -7.74
N SER A 102 3.99 -3.07 -7.10
CA SER A 102 4.30 -1.71 -6.59
C SER A 102 5.46 -1.69 -5.58
N GLN A 103 5.69 -2.79 -4.86
CA GLN A 103 6.85 -2.91 -3.98
C GLN A 103 8.19 -2.71 -4.72
N GLN A 104 8.31 -3.22 -5.96
CA GLN A 104 9.48 -2.97 -6.80
C GLN A 104 9.56 -1.51 -7.24
N SER A 105 8.42 -0.87 -7.52
CA SER A 105 8.37 0.57 -7.82
C SER A 105 8.97 1.39 -6.67
N LEU A 106 8.53 1.11 -5.44
CA LEU A 106 9.03 1.80 -4.24
C LEU A 106 10.52 1.53 -4.00
N ASP A 107 10.97 0.27 -4.13
CA ASP A 107 12.40 -0.10 -3.97
C ASP A 107 13.28 0.64 -5.00
N ILE A 108 12.87 0.67 -6.27
CA ILE A 108 13.65 1.36 -7.32
C ILE A 108 13.66 2.87 -7.07
N LEU A 109 12.50 3.48 -6.73
CA LEU A 109 12.43 4.91 -6.41
C LEU A 109 13.33 5.25 -5.21
N GLY A 110 13.32 4.43 -4.16
CA GLY A 110 14.24 4.59 -3.05
C GLY A 110 15.71 4.57 -3.49
N ARG A 111 16.10 3.60 -4.31
CA ARG A 111 17.48 3.44 -4.80
C ARG A 111 17.98 4.59 -5.67
N ILE A 112 17.13 5.20 -6.47
CA ILE A 112 17.53 6.27 -7.40
C ILE A 112 17.39 7.68 -6.85
N LEU A 113 16.63 7.86 -5.76
CA LEU A 113 16.35 9.17 -5.19
C LEU A 113 17.01 9.42 -3.84
N LEU A 114 17.38 8.37 -3.10
CA LEU A 114 17.85 8.50 -1.72
C LEU A 114 19.33 8.17 -1.58
N ASP A 115 20.04 9.06 -0.93
CA ASP A 115 21.32 8.81 -0.29
C ASP A 115 21.15 8.69 1.24
N PRO A 116 22.11 8.10 1.97
CA PRO A 116 22.02 8.01 3.43
C PRO A 116 21.81 9.38 4.09
N ASN A 117 20.88 9.45 5.04
CA ASN A 117 20.44 10.66 5.75
C ASN A 117 19.63 11.68 4.92
N ASP A 118 19.25 11.34 3.69
CA ASP A 118 18.24 12.13 2.99
C ASP A 118 16.89 12.04 3.70
N ILE A 119 16.03 13.02 3.46
CA ILE A 119 14.75 13.14 4.16
C ILE A 119 13.63 12.60 3.27
N VAL A 120 12.80 11.75 3.86
CA VAL A 120 11.52 11.31 3.33
C VAL A 120 10.42 11.85 4.21
N LEU A 121 9.55 12.71 3.67
CA LEU A 121 8.28 13.04 4.30
C LEU A 121 7.30 11.88 4.10
N THR A 122 6.57 11.53 5.15
CA THR A 122 5.47 10.56 5.07
C THR A 122 4.48 10.81 6.20
N THR A 123 3.29 10.22 6.09
CA THR A 123 2.27 10.30 7.15
C THR A 123 2.63 9.41 8.35
N CYS A 124 2.00 9.66 9.47
CA CYS A 124 2.11 8.82 10.67
C CYS A 124 0.70 8.44 11.18
N PRO A 125 0.33 7.15 11.08
CA PRO A 125 1.07 5.99 10.55
C PRO A 125 1.31 6.04 9.05
N THR A 126 2.16 5.12 8.51
CA THR A 126 2.44 4.99 7.08
C THR A 126 2.57 3.52 6.65
N TYR A 127 2.59 3.25 5.33
CA TYR A 127 2.69 1.89 4.81
C TYR A 127 4.06 1.26 5.11
N LEU A 128 4.04 0.18 5.88
CA LEU A 128 5.26 -0.52 6.29
C LEU A 128 6.13 -1.02 5.12
N GLY A 129 5.51 -1.39 3.99
CA GLY A 129 6.24 -1.85 2.81
C GLY A 129 7.06 -0.74 2.15
N ALA A 130 6.60 0.51 2.21
CA ALA A 130 7.34 1.67 1.77
C ALA A 130 8.54 1.94 2.70
N VAL A 131 8.30 1.93 4.01
CA VAL A 131 9.37 2.07 5.02
C VAL A 131 10.45 1.02 4.82
N GLN A 132 10.07 -0.23 4.56
CA GLN A 132 11.02 -1.31 4.27
C GLN A 132 11.80 -1.09 2.97
N ALA A 133 11.13 -0.65 1.89
CA ALA A 133 11.76 -0.41 0.60
C ALA A 133 12.78 0.74 0.69
N PHE A 134 12.39 1.86 1.28
CA PHE A 134 13.26 3.03 1.43
C PHE A 134 14.36 2.82 2.47
N GLY A 135 14.10 2.02 3.50
CA GLY A 135 15.03 1.75 4.60
C GLY A 135 16.39 1.19 4.17
N PHE A 136 16.48 0.57 2.97
CA PHE A 136 17.76 0.15 2.40
C PHE A 136 18.74 1.32 2.15
N GLN A 137 18.21 2.54 1.96
CA GLN A 137 18.99 3.74 1.67
C GLN A 137 19.27 4.61 2.91
N GLU A 138 18.82 4.18 4.10
CA GLU A 138 19.03 4.89 5.38
C GLU A 138 18.48 6.33 5.41
N PRO A 139 17.23 6.58 4.94
CA PRO A 139 16.66 7.91 5.04
C PRO A 139 16.30 8.26 6.48
N ARG A 140 16.17 9.55 6.75
CA ARG A 140 15.47 10.08 7.92
C ARG A 140 14.00 10.29 7.55
N TYR A 141 13.10 9.84 8.39
CA TYR A 141 11.67 10.08 8.20
C TYR A 141 11.22 11.31 8.99
N GLU A 142 10.66 12.27 8.29
CA GLU A 142 9.89 13.38 8.88
C GLU A 142 8.40 13.02 8.75
N LEU A 143 7.69 13.08 9.87
CA LEU A 143 6.33 12.55 9.95
C LEU A 143 5.32 13.68 9.95
N VAL A 144 4.35 13.61 9.05
CA VAL A 144 3.21 14.52 8.96
C VAL A 144 2.02 13.90 9.70
N GLU A 145 1.36 14.68 10.53
CA GLU A 145 0.19 14.26 11.30
C GLU A 145 -0.99 13.91 10.39
N MET A 146 -1.82 13.00 10.90
CA MET A 146 -3.07 12.58 10.26
C MET A 146 -4.24 12.77 11.21
N ASP A 147 -5.35 13.27 10.67
CA ASP A 147 -6.67 13.25 11.28
C ASP A 147 -7.63 12.25 10.59
N GLU A 148 -8.93 12.36 10.85
CA GLU A 148 -9.98 11.55 10.20
C GLU A 148 -10.09 11.76 8.67
N HIS A 149 -9.49 12.82 8.16
CA HIS A 149 -9.39 13.15 6.73
C HIS A 149 -7.97 12.98 6.18
N SER A 150 -7.11 12.20 6.85
CA SER A 150 -5.72 11.92 6.51
C SER A 150 -4.79 13.12 6.78
N VAL A 151 -3.92 13.52 5.85
CA VAL A 151 -2.88 14.55 6.02
C VAL A 151 -3.43 15.84 6.60
N VAL A 152 -2.87 16.30 7.72
CA VAL A 152 -3.09 17.65 8.28
C VAL A 152 -2.18 18.61 7.50
N VAL A 153 -2.79 19.46 6.67
CA VAL A 153 -2.04 20.32 5.72
C VAL A 153 -1.20 21.36 6.46
N GLU A 154 -1.70 21.89 7.56
CA GLU A 154 -1.02 22.84 8.41
C GLU A 154 0.26 22.23 9.04
N ASP A 155 0.24 20.95 9.42
CA ASP A 155 1.44 20.26 9.91
C ASP A 155 2.42 19.98 8.76
N LEU A 156 1.95 19.63 7.55
CA LEU A 156 2.81 19.52 6.37
C LEU A 156 3.53 20.82 6.09
N GLU A 157 2.83 21.95 6.07
CA GLU A 157 3.43 23.27 5.88
C GLU A 157 4.49 23.58 6.94
N ALA A 158 4.15 23.36 8.22
CA ALA A 158 5.07 23.57 9.34
C ALA A 158 6.36 22.71 9.22
N ARG A 159 6.23 21.44 8.77
CA ARG A 159 7.38 20.56 8.53
C ARG A 159 8.27 21.06 7.40
N LEU A 160 7.67 21.48 6.28
CA LEU A 160 8.40 22.02 5.14
C LEU A 160 9.16 23.30 5.52
N GLU A 161 8.49 24.22 6.24
CA GLU A 161 9.15 25.41 6.78
C GLU A 161 10.32 25.08 7.73
N ASP A 162 10.14 24.12 8.64
CA ASP A 162 11.18 23.72 9.58
C ASP A 162 12.39 23.12 8.85
N ILE A 163 12.18 22.23 7.89
CA ILE A 163 13.23 21.63 7.05
C ILE A 163 13.99 22.75 6.31
N GLN A 164 13.26 23.73 5.75
CA GLN A 164 13.88 24.88 5.07
C GLN A 164 14.68 25.76 6.03
N LYS A 165 14.14 26.08 7.22
CA LYS A 165 14.83 26.86 8.26
C LYS A 165 16.11 26.18 8.74
N ARG A 166 16.14 24.84 8.79
CA ARG A 166 17.35 24.05 9.11
C ARG A 166 18.37 24.01 7.95
N GLY A 167 18.03 24.52 6.77
CA GLY A 167 18.88 24.47 5.57
C GLY A 167 19.00 23.07 4.99
N GLU A 168 18.01 22.21 5.21
CA GLU A 168 18.01 20.80 4.80
C GLU A 168 17.07 20.51 3.61
N ILE A 169 16.49 21.54 2.98
CA ILE A 169 15.50 21.36 1.91
C ILE A 169 16.03 20.54 0.72
N GLU A 170 17.32 20.66 0.36
CA GLU A 170 17.94 19.86 -0.69
C GLU A 170 18.06 18.37 -0.34
N ARG A 171 18.01 18.04 0.96
CA ARG A 171 17.99 16.65 1.44
C ARG A 171 16.59 16.06 1.41
N LEU A 172 15.53 16.88 1.38
CA LEU A 172 14.16 16.43 1.23
C LEU A 172 13.94 15.95 -0.21
N LYS A 173 13.79 14.65 -0.39
CA LYS A 173 13.70 14.04 -1.73
C LYS A 173 12.27 13.88 -2.21
N PHE A 174 11.38 13.45 -1.32
CA PHE A 174 9.98 13.29 -1.68
C PHE A 174 9.06 13.21 -0.46
N PHE A 175 7.79 13.47 -0.73
CA PHE A 175 6.67 13.15 0.16
C PHE A 175 6.00 11.87 -0.35
N TYR A 176 6.06 10.79 0.43
CA TYR A 176 5.38 9.51 0.16
C TYR A 176 4.05 9.46 0.87
N LEU A 177 2.96 9.16 0.14
CA LEU A 177 1.63 9.00 0.73
C LEU A 177 0.75 8.03 -0.07
N THR A 178 -0.22 7.43 0.64
CA THR A 178 -1.34 6.66 0.08
C THR A 178 -2.61 7.49 0.23
N PRO A 179 -3.02 8.29 -0.78
CA PRO A 179 -4.03 9.33 -0.59
C PRO A 179 -5.46 8.80 -0.51
N THR A 180 -5.71 7.56 -0.94
CA THR A 180 -7.03 6.96 -0.99
C THR A 180 -7.05 5.63 -0.25
N PHE A 181 -7.94 5.51 0.75
CA PHE A 181 -8.05 4.33 1.63
C PHE A 181 -6.71 3.91 2.21
N HIS A 182 -6.08 4.88 2.85
CA HIS A 182 -4.73 4.80 3.40
C HIS A 182 -4.44 3.47 4.12
N ASN A 183 -3.30 2.87 3.86
CA ASN A 183 -2.82 1.72 4.59
C ASN A 183 -1.79 2.16 5.64
N PRO A 184 -2.11 2.12 6.97
CA PRO A 184 -3.16 1.27 7.56
C PRO A 184 -4.49 1.97 7.90
N ALA A 185 -4.58 3.30 7.85
CA ALA A 185 -5.62 4.08 8.52
C ALA A 185 -7.03 3.99 7.88
N GLY A 186 -7.15 3.53 6.62
CA GLY A 186 -8.43 3.42 5.93
C GLY A 186 -9.05 4.75 5.46
N VAL A 187 -8.45 5.88 5.80
CA VAL A 187 -8.93 7.24 5.48
C VAL A 187 -8.55 7.69 4.07
N THR A 188 -9.24 8.72 3.58
CA THR A 188 -9.00 9.28 2.23
C THR A 188 -8.79 10.78 2.32
N ILE A 189 -7.79 11.30 1.62
CA ILE A 189 -7.54 12.73 1.50
C ILE A 189 -8.60 13.35 0.56
N PRO A 190 -9.44 14.30 1.00
CA PRO A 190 -10.41 14.96 0.15
C PRO A 190 -9.74 15.89 -0.87
N GLU A 191 -10.43 16.16 -2.01
CA GLU A 191 -9.89 16.95 -3.12
C GLU A 191 -9.28 18.30 -2.68
N LYS A 192 -9.93 19.01 -1.76
CA LYS A 192 -9.40 20.29 -1.28
C LYS A 192 -7.98 20.16 -0.72
N ARG A 193 -7.78 19.19 0.20
CA ARG A 193 -6.44 18.93 0.78
C ARG A 193 -5.44 18.41 -0.25
N ARG A 194 -5.90 17.65 -1.25
CA ARG A 194 -5.02 17.20 -2.36
C ARG A 194 -4.44 18.39 -3.13
N ARG A 195 -5.24 19.41 -3.41
CA ARG A 195 -4.79 20.64 -4.07
C ARG A 195 -3.81 21.42 -3.21
N GLU A 196 -4.11 21.58 -1.93
CA GLU A 196 -3.24 22.25 -0.97
C GLU A 196 -1.89 21.52 -0.83
N ILE A 197 -1.88 20.19 -0.77
CA ILE A 197 -0.65 19.37 -0.75
C ILE A 197 0.19 19.60 -2.01
N ILE A 198 -0.44 19.57 -3.20
CA ILE A 198 0.28 19.81 -4.48
C ILE A 198 0.88 21.22 -4.49
N GLU A 199 0.11 22.23 -4.07
CA GLU A 199 0.58 23.62 -4.02
C GLU A 199 1.80 23.79 -3.09
N LEU A 200 1.74 23.19 -1.89
CA LEU A 200 2.87 23.19 -0.95
C LEU A 200 4.08 22.48 -1.55
N CYS A 201 3.89 21.27 -2.09
CA CYS A 201 5.00 20.51 -2.67
C CYS A 201 5.63 21.24 -3.87
N ASN A 202 4.84 21.92 -4.70
CA ASN A 202 5.37 22.75 -5.78
C ASN A 202 6.16 23.96 -5.24
N THR A 203 5.64 24.63 -4.19
CA THR A 203 6.31 25.78 -3.57
C THR A 203 7.71 25.45 -3.03
N TYR A 204 7.87 24.26 -2.48
CA TYR A 204 9.13 23.79 -1.91
C TYR A 204 9.95 22.88 -2.85
N ASP A 205 9.52 22.70 -4.09
CA ASP A 205 10.12 21.81 -5.12
C ASP A 205 10.28 20.34 -4.63
N VAL A 206 9.26 19.81 -3.95
CA VAL A 206 9.24 18.46 -3.38
C VAL A 206 8.52 17.50 -4.32
N LEU A 207 9.17 16.38 -4.67
CA LEU A 207 8.53 15.29 -5.40
C LEU A 207 7.48 14.60 -4.55
N VAL A 208 6.34 14.23 -5.12
CA VAL A 208 5.30 13.44 -4.47
C VAL A 208 5.27 12.04 -5.04
N ILE A 209 5.33 11.01 -4.20
CA ILE A 209 5.07 9.63 -4.58
C ILE A 209 3.66 9.27 -4.14
N GLU A 210 2.73 9.23 -5.11
CA GLU A 210 1.35 8.83 -4.92
C GLU A 210 1.24 7.31 -5.07
N ASP A 211 1.15 6.58 -3.96
CA ASP A 211 0.92 5.12 -3.95
C ASP A 211 -0.59 4.84 -3.88
N ASP A 212 -1.16 4.38 -4.99
CA ASP A 212 -2.60 4.18 -5.16
C ASP A 212 -2.98 2.74 -5.52
N PRO A 213 -2.94 1.81 -4.57
CA PRO A 213 -3.43 0.45 -4.79
C PRO A 213 -4.94 0.29 -4.59
N TYR A 214 -5.65 1.30 -4.03
CA TYR A 214 -6.99 1.11 -3.48
C TYR A 214 -8.08 2.03 -4.05
N SER A 215 -7.78 3.07 -4.82
CA SER A 215 -8.80 4.04 -5.29
C SER A 215 -9.99 3.40 -6.00
N GLU A 216 -9.77 2.29 -6.68
CA GLU A 216 -10.83 1.51 -7.34
C GLU A 216 -11.78 0.78 -6.37
N LEU A 217 -11.42 0.68 -5.09
CA LEU A 217 -12.18 -0.05 -4.06
C LEU A 217 -13.03 0.88 -3.20
N ARG A 218 -13.68 1.87 -3.79
CA ARG A 218 -14.62 2.75 -3.11
C ARG A 218 -16.01 2.11 -3.06
N TYR A 219 -16.60 2.02 -1.87
CA TYR A 219 -17.92 1.43 -1.63
C TYR A 219 -18.99 2.48 -1.35
N ARG A 220 -18.60 3.63 -0.79
CA ARG A 220 -19.48 4.76 -0.46
C ARG A 220 -18.88 6.09 -0.95
N GLY A 221 -19.73 7.09 -1.14
CA GLY A 221 -19.31 8.44 -1.49
C GLY A 221 -18.89 8.60 -2.95
N LYS A 222 -18.07 9.62 -3.23
CA LYS A 222 -17.57 9.98 -4.57
C LYS A 222 -16.07 9.74 -4.66
N ASP A 223 -15.60 9.42 -5.86
CA ASP A 223 -14.17 9.30 -6.12
C ASP A 223 -13.49 10.66 -6.01
N GLU A 224 -12.30 10.66 -5.42
CA GLU A 224 -11.43 11.83 -5.35
C GLU A 224 -10.46 11.84 -6.54
N PRO A 225 -10.09 13.02 -7.08
CA PRO A 225 -9.12 13.10 -8.16
C PRO A 225 -7.75 12.60 -7.71
N LEU A 226 -7.03 11.89 -8.58
CA LEU A 226 -5.64 11.50 -8.29
C LEU A 226 -4.78 12.75 -8.11
N LEU A 227 -3.77 12.70 -7.22
CA LEU A 227 -2.78 13.76 -7.11
C LEU A 227 -2.08 13.99 -8.46
N LYS A 228 -1.73 12.91 -9.16
CA LYS A 228 -1.16 13.00 -10.52
C LYS A 228 -2.07 13.71 -11.53
N SER A 229 -3.38 13.64 -11.37
CA SER A 229 -4.32 14.38 -12.23
C SER A 229 -4.38 15.89 -11.92
N LEU A 230 -3.94 16.29 -10.74
CA LEU A 230 -3.85 17.69 -10.29
C LEU A 230 -2.45 18.29 -10.51
N ASP A 231 -1.47 17.47 -10.88
CA ASP A 231 -0.08 17.85 -11.09
C ASP A 231 0.08 18.70 -12.35
N THR A 232 0.59 19.91 -12.20
CA THR A 232 0.85 20.85 -13.28
C THR A 232 2.33 21.11 -13.54
N GLU A 233 3.21 20.63 -12.66
CA GLU A 233 4.65 20.91 -12.69
C GLU A 233 5.52 19.67 -12.82
N ASP A 234 4.88 18.53 -13.10
CA ASP A 234 5.54 17.22 -13.27
C ASP A 234 6.31 16.77 -12.01
N ARG A 235 5.68 17.01 -10.84
CA ARG A 235 6.23 16.68 -9.50
C ARG A 235 5.55 15.48 -8.84
N VAL A 236 4.60 14.82 -9.50
CA VAL A 236 3.96 13.63 -8.95
C VAL A 236 4.37 12.38 -9.72
N VAL A 237 4.83 11.37 -9.00
CA VAL A 237 5.02 9.99 -9.49
C VAL A 237 3.87 9.15 -8.96
N TYR A 238 3.01 8.72 -9.86
CA TYR A 238 1.89 7.82 -9.54
C TYR A 238 2.36 6.37 -9.59
N VAL A 239 2.04 5.58 -8.58
CA VAL A 239 2.32 4.14 -8.48
C VAL A 239 1.03 3.40 -8.21
N SER A 240 0.73 2.35 -8.98
CA SER A 240 -0.43 1.51 -8.75
C SER A 240 -0.17 0.05 -9.13
N THR A 241 -1.13 -0.84 -8.85
CA THR A 241 -0.93 -2.29 -8.97
C THR A 241 -2.19 -3.03 -9.41
N PHE A 242 -2.01 -4.10 -10.16
CA PHE A 242 -3.08 -5.07 -10.45
C PHE A 242 -3.41 -6.00 -9.27
N SER A 243 -2.64 -5.97 -8.20
CA SER A 243 -2.82 -6.88 -7.06
C SER A 243 -4.19 -6.80 -6.38
N LYS A 244 -4.90 -5.67 -6.51
CA LYS A 244 -6.19 -5.44 -5.85
C LYS A 244 -7.37 -5.46 -6.82
N ILE A 245 -7.11 -5.33 -8.13
CA ILE A 245 -8.13 -5.24 -9.20
C ILE A 245 -8.03 -6.37 -10.24
N LEU A 246 -7.07 -7.29 -10.07
CA LEU A 246 -6.91 -8.51 -10.86
C LEU A 246 -6.52 -9.64 -9.90
N VAL A 247 -5.27 -10.02 -9.84
CA VAL A 247 -4.76 -11.01 -8.88
C VAL A 247 -3.37 -10.62 -8.36
N PRO A 248 -3.09 -10.77 -7.06
CA PRO A 248 -1.79 -10.38 -6.49
C PRO A 248 -0.64 -11.29 -6.95
N GLY A 249 -0.94 -12.54 -7.33
CA GLY A 249 0.06 -13.52 -7.76
C GLY A 249 0.76 -13.18 -9.08
N PHE A 250 0.16 -12.34 -9.93
CA PHE A 250 0.78 -11.92 -11.20
C PHE A 250 1.96 -10.99 -11.02
N ARG A 251 2.09 -10.37 -9.85
CA ARG A 251 3.16 -9.43 -9.58
C ARG A 251 3.32 -8.39 -10.68
N THR A 252 2.23 -7.78 -11.12
CA THR A 252 2.21 -6.74 -12.17
C THR A 252 1.69 -5.44 -11.57
N ALA A 253 2.46 -4.36 -11.79
CA ALA A 253 2.16 -3.01 -11.35
C ALA A 253 2.71 -2.00 -12.37
N TRP A 254 2.39 -0.73 -12.19
CA TRP A 254 2.88 0.32 -13.06
C TRP A 254 3.14 1.60 -12.28
N MET A 255 4.00 2.44 -12.83
CA MET A 255 4.15 3.84 -12.41
C MET A 255 4.00 4.77 -13.60
N VAL A 256 3.57 5.99 -13.32
CA VAL A 256 3.48 7.10 -14.27
C VAL A 256 4.22 8.30 -13.68
N GLY A 257 5.23 8.78 -14.38
CA GLY A 257 6.06 9.90 -13.90
C GLY A 257 6.75 10.68 -15.01
N PRO A 258 7.54 11.70 -14.65
CA PRO A 258 8.36 12.45 -15.58
C PRO A 258 9.27 11.54 -16.41
N VAL A 259 9.43 11.84 -17.70
CA VAL A 259 10.21 11.00 -18.63
C VAL A 259 11.65 10.81 -18.15
N GLU A 260 12.28 11.84 -17.60
CA GLU A 260 13.64 11.82 -17.10
C GLU A 260 13.77 10.86 -15.91
N LEU A 261 12.79 10.85 -15.01
CA LEU A 261 12.74 9.92 -13.87
C LEU A 261 12.51 8.49 -14.36
N ILE A 262 11.53 8.29 -15.26
CA ILE A 262 11.22 6.95 -15.80
C ILE A 262 12.45 6.36 -16.52
N LYS A 263 13.22 7.13 -17.26
CA LYS A 263 14.49 6.67 -17.86
C LYS A 263 15.47 6.13 -16.79
N LYS A 264 15.58 6.79 -15.65
CA LYS A 264 16.43 6.31 -14.54
C LYS A 264 15.86 5.06 -13.88
N VAL A 265 14.54 4.99 -13.72
CA VAL A 265 13.83 3.79 -13.23
C VAL A 265 14.11 2.61 -14.16
N VAL A 266 14.01 2.78 -15.49
CA VAL A 266 14.33 1.73 -16.49
C VAL A 266 15.76 1.21 -16.31
N MET A 267 16.74 2.10 -16.20
CA MET A 267 18.15 1.72 -16.02
C MET A 267 18.35 0.92 -14.73
N ALA A 268 17.74 1.36 -13.63
CA ALA A 268 17.84 0.67 -12.34
C ALA A 268 17.13 -0.69 -12.36
N LYS A 269 15.91 -0.75 -12.95
CA LYS A 269 15.14 -1.99 -13.09
C LYS A 269 15.87 -3.02 -13.95
N GLN A 270 16.52 -2.58 -15.04
CA GLN A 270 17.30 -3.46 -15.91
C GLN A 270 18.39 -4.23 -15.12
N ALA A 271 19.00 -3.58 -14.14
CA ALA A 271 19.99 -4.22 -13.28
C ALA A 271 19.38 -5.16 -12.22
N VAL A 272 18.08 -5.00 -11.88
CA VAL A 272 17.41 -5.80 -10.84
C VAL A 272 16.83 -7.09 -11.41
N ASP A 273 16.02 -7.01 -12.48
CA ASP A 273 15.27 -8.16 -13.00
C ASP A 273 15.14 -8.20 -14.52
N LEU A 274 15.83 -7.32 -15.22
CA LEU A 274 15.83 -7.15 -16.68
C LEU A 274 14.45 -6.68 -17.21
N CYS A 275 13.40 -7.44 -16.95
CA CYS A 275 12.01 -7.11 -17.32
C CYS A 275 11.02 -7.79 -16.37
N THR A 276 9.85 -7.19 -16.20
CA THR A 276 8.72 -7.86 -15.55
C THR A 276 8.22 -8.99 -16.46
N THR A 277 7.74 -10.09 -15.88
CA THR A 277 7.26 -11.29 -16.59
C THR A 277 6.31 -10.94 -17.74
N PRO A 278 6.66 -11.15 -19.03
CA PRO A 278 5.81 -10.77 -20.15
C PRO A 278 4.47 -11.51 -20.17
N PHE A 279 4.44 -12.79 -19.80
CA PHE A 279 3.23 -13.59 -19.77
C PHE A 279 2.12 -12.93 -18.95
N THR A 280 2.41 -12.48 -17.74
CA THR A 280 1.41 -11.81 -16.87
C THR A 280 1.05 -10.42 -17.39
N GLN A 281 1.96 -9.74 -18.07
CA GLN A 281 1.68 -8.45 -18.70
C GLN A 281 0.71 -8.59 -19.88
N TYR A 282 0.89 -9.61 -20.75
CA TYR A 282 -0.05 -9.87 -21.84
C TYR A 282 -1.44 -10.26 -21.33
N ILE A 283 -1.52 -11.06 -20.25
CA ILE A 283 -2.83 -11.36 -19.63
C ILE A 283 -3.47 -10.07 -19.10
N ALA A 284 -2.71 -9.19 -18.44
CA ALA A 284 -3.23 -7.92 -17.93
C ALA A 284 -3.67 -6.97 -19.06
N ALA A 285 -2.94 -6.94 -20.18
CA ALA A 285 -3.30 -6.15 -21.36
C ALA A 285 -4.63 -6.62 -21.97
N GLU A 286 -4.78 -7.93 -22.18
CA GLU A 286 -6.03 -8.53 -22.66
C GLU A 286 -7.19 -8.30 -21.71
N TYR A 287 -6.94 -8.43 -20.40
CA TYR A 287 -7.94 -8.19 -19.35
C TYR A 287 -8.47 -6.75 -19.35
N LEU A 288 -7.58 -5.78 -19.58
CA LEU A 288 -7.94 -4.37 -19.74
C LEU A 288 -8.69 -4.14 -21.05
N SER A 289 -8.15 -4.63 -22.18
CA SER A 289 -8.68 -4.38 -23.52
C SER A 289 -10.07 -4.99 -23.75
N ARG A 290 -10.34 -6.17 -23.15
CA ARG A 290 -11.66 -6.83 -23.18
C ARG A 290 -12.65 -6.19 -22.20
N GLY A 291 -12.23 -5.21 -21.38
CA GLY A 291 -13.09 -4.51 -20.41
C GLY A 291 -13.44 -5.33 -19.17
N TYR A 292 -12.80 -6.48 -18.95
CA TYR A 292 -13.07 -7.37 -17.81
C TYR A 292 -12.75 -6.71 -16.47
N VAL A 293 -11.76 -5.83 -16.45
CA VAL A 293 -11.37 -5.09 -15.23
C VAL A 293 -12.55 -4.32 -14.63
N ASN A 294 -13.35 -3.64 -15.43
CA ASN A 294 -14.47 -2.82 -14.93
C ASN A 294 -15.59 -3.69 -14.36
N GLN A 295 -15.87 -4.85 -15.01
CA GLN A 295 -16.84 -5.83 -14.50
C GLN A 295 -16.37 -6.43 -13.18
N HIS A 296 -15.10 -6.77 -13.10
CA HIS A 296 -14.50 -7.35 -11.90
C HIS A 296 -14.48 -6.35 -10.73
N ILE A 297 -14.07 -5.11 -10.97
CA ILE A 297 -14.10 -4.05 -9.94
C ILE A 297 -15.52 -3.90 -9.37
N LYS A 298 -16.55 -3.92 -10.20
CA LYS A 298 -17.95 -3.88 -9.73
C LYS A 298 -18.26 -5.05 -8.79
N LYS A 299 -17.89 -6.27 -9.19
CA LYS A 299 -18.10 -7.50 -8.39
C LYS A 299 -17.37 -7.43 -7.04
N ILE A 300 -16.07 -7.07 -7.04
CA ILE A 300 -15.29 -7.03 -5.80
C ILE A 300 -15.75 -5.89 -4.87
N LYS A 301 -16.23 -4.78 -5.41
CA LYS A 301 -16.82 -3.69 -4.60
C LYS A 301 -18.07 -4.16 -3.85
N GLU A 302 -18.93 -4.95 -4.48
CA GLU A 302 -20.11 -5.53 -3.82
C GLU A 302 -19.70 -6.49 -2.70
N VAL A 303 -18.75 -7.40 -2.98
CA VAL A 303 -18.25 -8.39 -2.01
C VAL A 303 -17.56 -7.71 -0.82
N TYR A 304 -16.63 -6.81 -1.08
CA TYR A 304 -15.85 -6.17 -0.02
C TYR A 304 -16.66 -5.14 0.76
N GLY A 305 -17.59 -4.42 0.09
CA GLY A 305 -18.52 -3.52 0.76
C GLY A 305 -19.40 -4.25 1.78
N ARG A 306 -19.91 -5.46 1.42
CA ARG A 306 -20.66 -6.30 2.36
C ARG A 306 -19.79 -6.77 3.54
N LYS A 307 -18.56 -7.25 3.28
CA LYS A 307 -17.63 -7.68 4.35
C LYS A 307 -17.27 -6.55 5.30
N MET A 308 -17.05 -5.34 4.77
CA MET A 308 -16.84 -4.14 5.58
C MET A 308 -18.03 -3.88 6.51
N GLN A 309 -19.27 -3.96 6.00
CA GLN A 309 -20.48 -3.76 6.82
C GLN A 309 -20.58 -4.82 7.93
N ILE A 310 -20.28 -6.09 7.63
CA ILE A 310 -20.27 -7.16 8.64
C ILE A 310 -19.23 -6.83 9.72
N MET A 311 -18.00 -6.47 9.34
CA MET A 311 -16.95 -6.12 10.30
C MET A 311 -17.35 -4.96 11.19
N LEU A 312 -17.83 -3.85 10.62
CA LEU A 312 -18.22 -2.66 11.37
C LEU A 312 -19.37 -2.94 12.34
N LYS A 313 -20.39 -3.68 11.89
CA LYS A 313 -21.50 -4.10 12.74
C LYS A 313 -21.04 -4.99 13.90
N SER A 314 -20.17 -5.96 13.62
CA SER A 314 -19.61 -6.84 14.65
C SER A 314 -18.72 -6.07 15.63
N MET A 315 -17.94 -5.08 15.16
CA MET A 315 -17.16 -4.21 16.04
C MET A 315 -18.07 -3.38 16.97
N GLN A 316 -19.16 -2.84 16.44
CA GLN A 316 -20.14 -2.10 17.25
C GLN A 316 -20.78 -2.98 18.33
N GLU A 317 -20.98 -4.29 18.06
CA GLU A 317 -21.62 -5.24 18.99
C GLU A 317 -20.63 -5.78 20.03
N TYR A 318 -19.39 -6.09 19.63
CA TYR A 318 -18.48 -6.86 20.49
C TYR A 318 -17.29 -6.07 21.03
N PHE A 319 -16.92 -4.93 20.42
CA PHE A 319 -15.80 -4.16 20.94
C PHE A 319 -16.20 -3.38 22.19
N PRO A 320 -15.30 -3.26 23.17
CA PRO A 320 -15.56 -2.50 24.39
C PRO A 320 -15.59 -0.99 24.13
N ASP A 321 -16.27 -0.26 25.01
CA ASP A 321 -16.16 1.20 25.09
C ASP A 321 -14.69 1.60 25.26
N GLY A 322 -14.22 2.59 24.52
CA GLY A 322 -12.81 3.01 24.49
C GLY A 322 -12.00 2.50 23.29
N ALA A 323 -12.46 1.48 22.57
CA ALA A 323 -11.91 1.13 21.25
C ALA A 323 -12.43 2.13 20.21
N GLN A 324 -11.51 2.90 19.62
CA GLN A 324 -11.83 3.92 18.59
C GLN A 324 -11.47 3.38 17.20
N TYR A 325 -12.32 3.59 16.23
CA TYR A 325 -12.06 3.26 14.83
C TYR A 325 -12.89 4.14 13.90
N ALA A 326 -12.32 4.48 12.75
CA ALA A 326 -13.05 5.18 11.69
C ALA A 326 -13.75 4.16 10.78
N GLU A 327 -14.92 4.53 10.27
CA GLU A 327 -15.62 3.78 9.24
C GLU A 327 -15.06 4.16 7.87
N PRO A 328 -14.33 3.25 7.17
CA PRO A 328 -13.80 3.58 5.86
C PRO A 328 -14.89 3.61 4.79
N ASP A 329 -14.74 4.48 3.78
CA ASP A 329 -15.61 4.49 2.59
C ASP A 329 -15.23 3.45 1.53
N GLY A 330 -14.13 2.72 1.76
CA GLY A 330 -13.57 1.76 0.82
C GLY A 330 -12.29 1.09 1.32
N GLY A 331 -11.50 0.60 0.39
CA GLY A 331 -10.22 -0.04 0.71
C GLY A 331 -10.37 -1.45 1.27
N MET A 332 -9.49 -1.82 2.20
CA MET A 332 -9.39 -3.20 2.71
C MET A 332 -9.25 -3.26 4.24
N PHE A 333 -9.12 -2.12 4.94
CA PHE A 333 -8.66 -2.08 6.31
C PHE A 333 -9.54 -1.22 7.20
N VAL A 334 -9.64 -1.65 8.47
CA VAL A 334 -10.06 -0.81 9.58
C VAL A 334 -8.87 -0.62 10.51
N TRP A 335 -8.62 0.62 10.91
CA TRP A 335 -7.61 0.99 11.90
C TRP A 335 -8.25 1.19 13.25
N VAL A 336 -7.77 0.47 14.25
CA VAL A 336 -8.29 0.53 15.61
C VAL A 336 -7.25 1.17 16.52
N ARG A 337 -7.70 2.11 17.37
CA ARG A 337 -6.94 2.70 18.46
C ARG A 337 -7.59 2.31 19.78
N LEU A 338 -6.81 1.77 20.68
CA LEU A 338 -7.18 1.40 22.05
C LEU A 338 -6.72 2.50 23.03
N PRO A 339 -7.16 2.49 24.30
CA PRO A 339 -6.57 3.33 25.34
C PRO A 339 -5.05 3.21 25.40
N GLU A 340 -4.38 4.26 25.88
CA GLU A 340 -2.92 4.38 25.82
C GLU A 340 -2.17 3.36 26.67
N ASP A 341 -2.81 2.82 27.70
CA ASP A 341 -2.29 1.79 28.61
C ASP A 341 -2.31 0.38 28.00
N ILE A 342 -2.94 0.19 26.84
CA ILE A 342 -2.99 -1.10 26.13
C ILE A 342 -1.85 -1.19 25.12
N ASN A 343 -1.06 -2.28 25.22
CA ASN A 343 -0.01 -2.60 24.25
C ASN A 343 -0.48 -3.74 23.34
N THR A 344 -0.67 -3.46 22.06
CA THR A 344 -1.14 -4.46 21.08
C THR A 344 -0.11 -5.56 20.78
N ILE A 345 1.17 -5.36 21.09
CA ILE A 345 2.21 -6.40 20.98
C ILE A 345 1.98 -7.45 22.09
N ASP A 346 1.74 -7.00 23.34
CA ASP A 346 1.49 -7.88 24.48
C ASP A 346 0.11 -8.57 24.41
N LEU A 347 -0.84 -7.91 23.73
CA LEU A 347 -2.17 -8.44 23.49
C LEU A 347 -2.19 -9.53 22.40
N PHE A 348 -1.25 -9.49 21.42
CA PHE A 348 -1.24 -10.38 20.28
C PHE A 348 -1.20 -11.87 20.64
N PRO A 349 -0.35 -12.36 21.57
CA PRO A 349 -0.38 -13.75 21.99
C PRO A 349 -1.74 -14.20 22.52
N LYS A 350 -2.45 -13.36 23.28
CA LYS A 350 -3.80 -13.64 23.82
C LYS A 350 -4.83 -13.78 22.69
N ALA A 351 -4.71 -12.95 21.65
CA ALA A 351 -5.55 -13.06 20.46
C ALA A 351 -5.29 -14.37 19.69
N ILE A 352 -4.03 -14.80 19.57
CA ILE A 352 -3.65 -16.08 18.97
C ILE A 352 -4.21 -17.28 19.76
N GLU A 353 -4.22 -17.23 21.09
CA GLU A 353 -4.85 -18.25 21.93
C GLU A 353 -6.37 -18.38 21.67
N GLN A 354 -7.01 -17.28 21.30
CA GLN A 354 -8.41 -17.25 20.87
C GLN A 354 -8.59 -17.48 19.34
N ASN A 355 -7.54 -17.94 18.64
CA ASN A 355 -7.52 -18.21 17.20
C ASN A 355 -7.96 -17.00 16.36
N VAL A 356 -7.50 -15.79 16.71
CA VAL A 356 -7.67 -14.57 15.90
C VAL A 356 -6.37 -13.80 15.81
N ALA A 357 -6.09 -13.18 14.65
CA ALA A 357 -4.85 -12.45 14.41
C ALA A 357 -5.11 -11.09 13.73
N TYR A 358 -4.31 -10.09 14.09
CA TYR A 358 -4.30 -8.73 13.54
C TYR A 358 -2.86 -8.29 13.23
N VAL A 359 -2.66 -7.08 12.69
CA VAL A 359 -1.32 -6.48 12.61
C VAL A 359 -1.16 -5.44 13.72
N VAL A 360 -0.10 -5.60 14.52
CA VAL A 360 0.27 -4.63 15.55
C VAL A 360 0.63 -3.28 14.94
N GLY A 361 0.17 -2.19 15.56
CA GLY A 361 0.28 -0.86 14.98
C GLY A 361 1.70 -0.33 14.86
N THR A 362 2.58 -0.71 15.78
CA THR A 362 4.00 -0.26 15.81
C THR A 362 4.73 -0.45 14.49
N ALA A 363 4.30 -1.42 13.70
CA ALA A 363 4.85 -1.70 12.38
C ALA A 363 4.69 -0.58 11.34
N PHE A 364 3.75 0.32 11.57
CA PHE A 364 3.41 1.41 10.66
C PHE A 364 3.98 2.76 11.13
N TYR A 365 4.87 2.76 12.13
CA TYR A 365 5.49 3.92 12.72
C TYR A 365 7.02 3.86 12.56
N PRO A 366 7.59 4.49 11.52
CA PRO A 366 9.03 4.36 11.22
C PRO A 366 9.94 4.88 12.34
N ASN A 367 9.48 5.88 13.10
CA ASN A 367 10.21 6.47 14.23
C ASN A 367 9.74 5.93 15.60
N GLY A 368 9.00 4.80 15.61
CA GLY A 368 8.40 4.25 16.83
C GLY A 368 7.07 4.89 17.19
N GLY A 369 6.31 4.23 18.08
CA GLY A 369 4.96 4.65 18.49
C GLY A 369 3.89 3.62 18.11
N GLY A 370 2.62 3.98 18.25
CA GLY A 370 1.47 3.17 17.85
C GLY A 370 1.27 1.89 18.66
N LEU A 371 1.78 1.83 19.90
CA LEU A 371 1.67 0.66 20.78
C LEU A 371 0.22 0.22 21.01
N ASN A 372 -0.70 1.17 21.09
CA ASN A 372 -2.12 0.95 21.34
C ASN A 372 -2.97 0.89 20.06
N THR A 373 -2.36 0.61 18.93
CA THR A 373 -3.08 0.58 17.65
C THR A 373 -2.93 -0.76 16.94
N MET A 374 -3.92 -1.11 16.10
CA MET A 374 -3.87 -2.31 15.26
C MET A 374 -4.61 -2.12 13.94
N ARG A 375 -4.22 -2.89 12.91
CA ARG A 375 -4.89 -2.93 11.61
C ARG A 375 -5.64 -4.25 11.43
N LEU A 376 -6.89 -4.17 10.98
CA LEU A 376 -7.75 -5.29 10.63
C LEU A 376 -8.08 -5.26 9.13
N ASN A 377 -7.91 -6.41 8.45
CA ASN A 377 -8.30 -6.61 7.05
C ASN A 377 -9.66 -7.33 7.01
N PHE A 378 -10.65 -6.75 6.32
CA PHE A 378 -11.98 -7.35 6.18
C PHE A 378 -12.18 -8.13 4.88
N THR A 379 -11.26 -8.05 3.91
CA THR A 379 -11.51 -8.60 2.57
C THR A 379 -11.23 -10.10 2.46
N HIS A 380 -10.25 -10.62 3.20
CA HIS A 380 -9.77 -12.00 3.05
C HIS A 380 -10.66 -13.07 3.74
N PRO A 381 -11.05 -12.95 5.03
CA PRO A 381 -11.84 -13.97 5.72
C PRO A 381 -13.24 -14.13 5.08
N SER A 382 -13.90 -15.30 5.27
CA SER A 382 -15.31 -15.46 4.90
C SER A 382 -16.22 -14.52 5.71
N ASP A 383 -17.47 -14.34 5.29
CA ASP A 383 -18.41 -13.47 6.00
C ASP A 383 -18.61 -13.94 7.46
N GLU A 384 -18.74 -15.25 7.68
CA GLU A 384 -18.87 -15.88 8.99
C GLU A 384 -17.60 -15.70 9.83
N ASN A 385 -16.43 -15.81 9.20
CA ASN A 385 -15.16 -15.63 9.88
C ASN A 385 -14.90 -14.16 10.23
N VAL A 386 -15.44 -13.20 9.49
CA VAL A 386 -15.36 -11.79 9.87
C VAL A 386 -16.10 -11.54 11.18
N GLU A 387 -17.36 -12.02 11.30
CA GLU A 387 -18.17 -11.88 12.51
C GLU A 387 -17.55 -12.62 13.70
N GLU A 388 -17.24 -13.90 13.54
CA GLU A 388 -16.67 -14.73 14.61
C GLU A 388 -15.29 -14.21 15.08
N GLY A 389 -14.43 -13.80 14.13
CA GLY A 389 -13.10 -13.27 14.48
C GLY A 389 -13.18 -11.95 15.24
N ILE A 390 -14.09 -11.04 14.87
CA ILE A 390 -14.31 -9.78 15.60
C ILE A 390 -14.89 -10.06 17.00
N LYS A 391 -15.80 -11.04 17.14
CA LYS A 391 -16.30 -11.47 18.43
C LYS A 391 -15.18 -11.99 19.34
N ARG A 392 -14.30 -12.86 18.83
CA ARG A 392 -13.13 -13.37 19.57
C ARG A 392 -12.21 -12.24 20.00
N LEU A 393 -11.89 -11.35 19.08
CA LEU A 393 -11.04 -10.19 19.37
C LEU A 393 -11.70 -9.26 20.38
N GLY A 394 -13.00 -9.03 20.30
CA GLY A 394 -13.78 -8.23 21.25
C GLY A 394 -13.69 -8.80 22.68
N ASN A 395 -13.83 -10.12 22.85
CA ASN A 395 -13.67 -10.78 24.14
C ASN A 395 -12.26 -10.54 24.73
N VAL A 396 -11.20 -10.69 23.91
CA VAL A 396 -9.82 -10.43 24.34
C VAL A 396 -9.63 -8.99 24.78
N LEU A 397 -10.21 -8.02 24.04
CA LEU A 397 -10.17 -6.60 24.39
C LEU A 397 -10.91 -6.30 25.69
N GLN A 398 -12.11 -6.86 25.88
CA GLN A 398 -12.91 -6.69 27.10
C GLN A 398 -12.17 -7.23 28.33
N GLU A 399 -11.57 -8.42 28.23
CA GLU A 399 -10.78 -9.03 29.31
C GLU A 399 -9.54 -8.18 29.66
N GLU A 400 -8.90 -7.56 28.69
CA GLU A 400 -7.70 -6.74 28.93
C GLU A 400 -8.05 -5.40 29.57
N LEU A 401 -9.08 -4.72 29.06
CA LEU A 401 -9.55 -3.45 29.63
C LEU A 401 -10.07 -3.61 31.06
N ALA A 402 -10.77 -4.73 31.35
CA ALA A 402 -11.25 -5.02 32.71
C ALA A 402 -10.12 -5.23 33.74
N LYS A 403 -8.88 -5.56 33.30
CA LYS A 403 -7.73 -5.69 34.21
C LYS A 403 -7.09 -4.34 34.55
N ASN A 404 -7.28 -3.36 33.69
CA ASN A 404 -6.67 -2.02 33.80
C ASN A 404 -7.65 -1.00 34.40
N ALA A 405 -8.94 -1.36 34.56
CA ALA A 405 -9.97 -0.56 35.23
C ALA A 405 -9.98 -0.81 36.74
#